data_a6f2f01ace66346af5cbcc4bc4f2a21f
#
_entry.id   a6f2f01ace66346af5cbcc4bc4f2a21f
#
_cell.length_a   1.000
_cell.length_b   1.000
_cell.length_c   1.000
_cell.angle_alpha   90.00
_cell.angle_beta   90.00
_cell.angle_gamma   90.00
#
_symmetry.space_group_name_H-M   'P 1'
#
loop_
_entity.id
_entity.type
_entity.pdbx_description
1 polymer ?
#
loop_
_entity_poly.entity_id
_entity_poly.type
_entity_poly.pdbx_seq_one_letter_code
_entity_poly.pdbx_strand_id
1 'polypeptide(L)'
;MLRFIRVTSRPFAVKKQTLGQARRKDCAGAGCVYGFRHSRIMLGLKTNPWSRREFLSVGSLGMGGLALPDLLRAEEAVKKAGGLVKDKCVVFLFQHGGPSQYETFDPKMSAPSGIRSMTGEIPTTIPGITFGSTMQRLAKLAHKFSIVRSFTTESNAHDTKPIISQRYSAGAHVGAHYARIAGANNPRNGMPRNLSLFPRAVDSSAEPAFMDLGRFDSTGPLGSAYAPFAPSGDGNLKRDMQLAIDPARLDDRRNLLAKLDQWRRVVGESDIAESVDRFQSQAYQTLTGSVSEAFDITREDPKLIERYDTSRLMDVSRISKKWNNHPRYAEHVNSLGKLLLLARRLAERGAGFITITTNFVWDMHADENNATMIEGMGYVGTPFDHAVSAFIEDVEARGLRDKILLVCCGEMGRTPKINARAGRDHWAGVAPLLLYGGGLQMGRVVGSTTRDGGEPASDRITIPNLYATIMDTVLDTGTLRTMAGVPPEVQRVIHGAAPITQLL
;
A
#
# COMPACT_ATOMS: atom_id res chain seq x y z
N MET A 1 1.65 37.42 -15.42
CA MET A 1 2.81 37.23 -14.54
C MET A 1 2.99 35.71 -14.39
N LEU A 2 3.84 35.13 -15.20
CA LEU A 2 4.12 33.69 -15.25
C LEU A 2 5.15 33.36 -14.18
N ARG A 3 4.79 32.64 -13.12
CA ARG A 3 5.75 31.99 -12.24
C ARG A 3 5.99 30.56 -12.71
N PHE A 4 7.17 30.35 -13.24
CA PHE A 4 7.71 29.03 -13.55
C PHE A 4 7.94 28.25 -12.27
N ILE A 5 7.44 27.01 -12.22
CA ILE A 5 7.83 26.02 -11.21
C ILE A 5 9.28 25.64 -11.49
N ARG A 6 10.18 26.04 -10.62
CA ARG A 6 11.60 25.68 -10.63
C ARG A 6 11.75 24.31 -9.98
N VAL A 7 11.92 23.28 -10.78
CA VAL A 7 12.43 22.00 -10.31
C VAL A 7 13.91 22.16 -10.03
N THR A 8 14.30 22.22 -8.77
CA THR A 8 15.72 22.23 -8.37
C THR A 8 16.24 20.81 -8.33
N SER A 9 16.83 20.37 -9.45
CA SER A 9 17.72 19.21 -9.46
C SER A 9 19.05 19.60 -8.81
N ARG A 10 19.38 19.06 -7.65
CA ARG A 10 20.73 19.13 -7.09
C ARG A 10 21.60 18.12 -7.83
N PRO A 11 22.81 18.49 -8.32
CA PRO A 11 23.72 17.55 -8.94
C PRO A 11 24.36 16.65 -7.88
N PHE A 12 24.36 15.36 -8.14
CA PHE A 12 25.13 14.38 -7.37
C PHE A 12 26.62 14.64 -7.60
N ALA A 13 27.36 14.94 -6.52
CA ALA A 13 28.80 15.01 -6.53
C ALA A 13 29.40 13.60 -6.58
N VAL A 14 29.97 13.23 -7.70
CA VAL A 14 30.78 12.02 -7.85
C VAL A 14 32.14 12.27 -7.19
N LYS A 15 32.42 11.58 -6.08
CA LYS A 15 33.78 11.53 -5.49
C LYS A 15 34.70 10.76 -6.44
N LYS A 16 35.67 11.47 -7.02
CA LYS A 16 36.85 10.88 -7.68
C LYS A 16 37.70 10.17 -6.63
N GLN A 17 37.78 8.86 -6.69
CA GLN A 17 38.85 8.12 -6.01
C GLN A 17 40.10 8.15 -6.87
N THR A 18 41.17 8.72 -6.31
CA THR A 18 42.52 8.71 -6.85
C THR A 18 43.11 7.31 -6.80
N LEU A 19 43.39 6.75 -7.96
CA LEU A 19 44.19 5.53 -8.12
C LEU A 19 45.66 5.83 -7.92
N GLY A 20 46.28 5.16 -6.95
CA GLY A 20 47.70 5.24 -6.66
C GLY A 20 48.56 4.66 -7.76
N GLN A 21 49.71 5.33 -7.95
CA GLN A 21 50.79 4.95 -8.86
C GLN A 21 51.35 3.56 -8.47
N ALA A 22 51.38 2.65 -9.42
CA ALA A 22 52.20 1.44 -9.36
C ALA A 22 53.33 1.54 -10.43
N ARG A 23 54.56 1.29 -9.96
CA ARG A 23 55.82 1.44 -10.66
C ARG A 23 55.93 0.53 -11.89
N ARG A 24 56.53 1.09 -12.96
CA ARG A 24 57.05 0.38 -14.12
C ARG A 24 58.17 -0.59 -13.69
N LYS A 25 58.14 -1.82 -14.23
CA LYS A 25 59.33 -2.62 -14.48
C LYS A 25 59.30 -3.09 -15.93
N ASP A 26 60.43 -2.88 -16.56
CA ASP A 26 60.71 -3.17 -17.94
C ASP A 26 60.64 -4.67 -18.27
N CYS A 27 60.13 -5.00 -19.44
CA CYS A 27 60.55 -6.19 -20.22
C CYS A 27 60.40 -5.86 -21.70
N ALA A 28 61.53 -5.84 -22.36
CA ALA A 28 61.65 -5.73 -23.80
C ALA A 28 61.33 -7.08 -24.50
N GLY A 29 60.75 -6.98 -25.69
CA GLY A 29 60.87 -8.05 -26.67
C GLY A 29 59.58 -8.55 -27.30
N ALA A 30 59.56 -8.44 -28.61
CA ALA A 30 58.73 -9.10 -29.59
C ALA A 30 57.33 -8.52 -29.92
N GLY A 31 57.26 -7.99 -31.13
CA GLY A 31 56.10 -7.40 -31.76
C GLY A 31 54.93 -8.37 -31.99
N CYS A 32 53.75 -7.88 -31.68
CA CYS A 32 52.51 -8.42 -32.22
C CYS A 32 51.68 -7.24 -32.69
N VAL A 33 51.55 -7.18 -34.00
CA VAL A 33 50.66 -6.26 -34.71
C VAL A 33 49.25 -6.81 -34.61
N TYR A 34 48.40 -6.25 -33.77
CA TYR A 34 46.97 -6.53 -33.82
C TYR A 34 46.28 -5.51 -34.74
N GLY A 35 46.00 -5.98 -35.96
CA GLY A 35 45.19 -5.25 -36.91
C GLY A 35 43.72 -5.23 -36.47
N PHE A 36 43.20 -4.07 -36.11
CA PHE A 36 41.76 -3.87 -35.95
C PHE A 36 41.10 -3.94 -37.34
N ARG A 37 40.48 -5.09 -37.65
CA ARG A 37 39.53 -5.19 -38.75
C ARG A 37 38.23 -4.52 -38.31
N HIS A 38 37.94 -3.37 -38.86
CA HIS A 38 36.61 -2.80 -38.90
C HIS A 38 35.69 -3.68 -39.72
N SER A 39 34.90 -4.53 -39.08
CA SER A 39 33.80 -5.22 -39.73
C SER A 39 32.69 -4.21 -39.91
N ARG A 40 32.60 -3.58 -41.09
CA ARG A 40 31.38 -2.92 -41.54
C ARG A 40 30.30 -3.97 -41.71
N ILE A 41 29.37 -4.05 -40.74
CA ILE A 41 28.13 -4.77 -40.96
C ILE A 41 27.29 -3.89 -41.90
N MET A 42 27.33 -4.22 -43.18
CA MET A 42 26.37 -3.68 -44.15
C MET A 42 25.05 -4.41 -43.92
N LEU A 43 24.10 -3.74 -43.25
CA LEU A 43 22.70 -4.14 -43.27
C LEU A 43 22.20 -3.99 -44.70
N GLY A 44 22.21 -5.10 -45.43
CA GLY A 44 21.52 -5.15 -46.75
C GLY A 44 20.01 -5.09 -46.49
N LEU A 45 19.42 -3.95 -46.74
CA LEU A 45 17.97 -3.82 -46.78
C LEU A 45 17.45 -4.60 -47.99
N LYS A 46 16.97 -5.81 -47.77
CA LYS A 46 16.18 -6.56 -48.74
C LYS A 46 14.83 -5.82 -48.88
N THR A 47 14.52 -5.42 -50.10
CA THR A 47 13.28 -4.70 -50.48
C THR A 47 12.06 -5.63 -50.60
N ASN A 48 11.99 -6.74 -49.92
CA ASN A 48 10.80 -7.55 -49.84
C ASN A 48 9.95 -7.12 -48.63
N PRO A 49 8.65 -6.94 -48.78
CA PRO A 49 7.81 -6.58 -47.62
C PRO A 49 7.85 -7.72 -46.59
N TRP A 50 8.28 -7.37 -45.40
CA TRP A 50 8.30 -8.28 -44.27
C TRP A 50 6.89 -8.82 -44.05
N SER A 51 6.79 -10.13 -43.88
CA SER A 51 5.54 -10.73 -43.44
C SER A 51 5.19 -10.22 -42.04
N ARG A 52 3.90 -10.10 -41.73
CA ARG A 52 3.45 -9.74 -40.37
C ARG A 52 4.11 -10.57 -39.26
N ARG A 53 4.45 -11.83 -39.57
CA ARG A 53 5.09 -12.77 -38.66
C ARG A 53 6.58 -12.45 -38.44
N GLU A 54 7.29 -12.00 -39.47
CA GLU A 54 8.70 -11.59 -39.39
C GLU A 54 8.84 -10.23 -38.70
N PHE A 55 7.93 -9.30 -38.94
CA PHE A 55 7.87 -8.02 -38.25
C PHE A 55 7.62 -8.20 -36.72
N LEU A 56 6.75 -9.14 -36.35
CA LEU A 56 6.46 -9.46 -34.95
C LEU A 56 7.61 -10.22 -34.27
N SER A 57 8.39 -11.02 -35.00
CA SER A 57 9.54 -11.75 -34.45
C SER A 57 10.76 -10.87 -34.20
N VAL A 58 10.97 -9.82 -34.99
CA VAL A 58 12.07 -8.85 -34.80
C VAL A 58 11.80 -7.92 -33.61
N GLY A 59 10.52 -7.57 -33.34
CA GLY A 59 10.13 -6.82 -32.15
C GLY A 59 10.32 -7.57 -30.82
N SER A 60 10.46 -8.91 -30.86
CA SER A 60 10.62 -9.74 -29.65
C SER A 60 12.08 -9.86 -29.14
N LEU A 61 13.05 -9.44 -29.91
CA LEU A 61 14.48 -9.55 -29.57
C LEU A 61 15.04 -8.33 -28.81
N GLY A 62 14.26 -7.29 -28.64
CA GLY A 62 14.72 -5.98 -28.13
C GLY A 62 14.33 -5.62 -26.70
N MET A 63 13.41 -6.31 -26.03
CA MET A 63 12.95 -5.90 -24.71
C MET A 63 12.68 -7.09 -23.79
N GLY A 64 13.28 -7.09 -22.64
CA GLY A 64 13.26 -8.15 -21.63
C GLY A 64 11.90 -8.83 -21.39
N GLY A 65 11.66 -9.91 -22.08
CA GLY A 65 10.77 -10.98 -21.64
C GLY A 65 9.26 -10.83 -21.83
N LEU A 66 8.73 -9.71 -22.38
CA LEU A 66 7.30 -9.58 -22.70
C LEU A 66 7.13 -9.18 -24.17
N ALA A 67 6.83 -10.14 -25.04
CA ALA A 67 6.50 -9.86 -26.41
C ALA A 67 5.12 -9.17 -26.51
N LEU A 68 5.00 -8.11 -27.33
CA LEU A 68 3.73 -7.45 -27.61
C LEU A 68 2.57 -8.43 -27.94
N PRO A 69 2.83 -9.58 -28.65
CA PRO A 69 1.82 -10.62 -28.84
C PRO A 69 1.29 -11.26 -27.55
N ASP A 70 2.10 -11.33 -26.49
CA ASP A 70 1.67 -11.91 -25.20
C ASP A 70 0.83 -10.92 -24.41
N LEU A 71 1.14 -9.64 -24.52
CA LEU A 71 0.32 -8.57 -23.94
C LEU A 71 -1.05 -8.48 -24.66
N LEU A 72 -1.08 -8.54 -25.97
CA LEU A 72 -2.31 -8.51 -26.76
C LEU A 72 -3.17 -9.78 -26.55
N ARG A 73 -2.55 -10.95 -26.41
CA ARG A 73 -3.25 -12.18 -26.02
C ARG A 73 -3.80 -12.10 -24.60
N ALA A 74 -3.07 -11.51 -23.68
CA ALA A 74 -3.53 -11.25 -22.32
C ALA A 74 -4.73 -10.28 -22.31
N GLU A 75 -4.69 -9.19 -23.08
CA GLU A 75 -5.83 -8.27 -23.24
C GLU A 75 -7.05 -8.93 -23.89
N GLU A 76 -6.86 -9.79 -24.89
CA GLU A 76 -7.94 -10.53 -25.54
C GLU A 76 -8.54 -11.62 -24.62
N ALA A 77 -7.70 -12.30 -23.83
CA ALA A 77 -8.14 -13.27 -22.82
C ALA A 77 -8.94 -12.57 -21.70
N VAL A 78 -8.51 -11.38 -21.26
CA VAL A 78 -9.25 -10.55 -20.30
C VAL A 78 -10.62 -10.12 -20.83
N LYS A 79 -10.70 -9.72 -22.09
CA LYS A 79 -11.98 -9.40 -22.75
C LYS A 79 -12.90 -10.61 -22.87
N LYS A 80 -12.36 -11.80 -23.13
CA LYS A 80 -13.11 -13.07 -23.23
C LYS A 80 -13.57 -13.62 -21.87
N ALA A 81 -12.82 -13.38 -20.80
CA ALA A 81 -13.07 -13.97 -19.46
C ALA A 81 -14.01 -13.16 -18.56
N GLY A 82 -14.67 -12.12 -19.06
CA GLY A 82 -15.62 -11.34 -18.24
C GLY A 82 -14.99 -10.48 -17.15
N GLY A 83 -13.65 -10.32 -17.16
CA GLY A 83 -12.88 -9.43 -16.28
C GLY A 83 -12.18 -10.14 -15.13
N LEU A 84 -10.86 -10.06 -15.11
CA LEU A 84 -10.00 -10.58 -14.02
C LEU A 84 -10.13 -9.78 -12.72
N VAL A 85 -10.78 -8.64 -12.77
CA VAL A 85 -10.91 -7.70 -11.65
C VAL A 85 -12.34 -7.75 -11.14
N LYS A 86 -12.50 -8.18 -9.90
CA LYS A 86 -13.79 -8.16 -9.21
C LYS A 86 -14.16 -6.71 -8.85
N ASP A 87 -15.45 -6.37 -8.82
CA ASP A 87 -15.96 -5.04 -8.41
C ASP A 87 -15.85 -4.89 -6.88
N LYS A 88 -14.62 -4.94 -6.37
CA LYS A 88 -14.29 -4.86 -4.95
C LYS A 88 -13.08 -3.96 -4.71
N CYS A 89 -12.99 -3.41 -3.51
CA CYS A 89 -11.90 -2.56 -3.05
C CYS A 89 -11.33 -3.09 -1.74
N VAL A 90 -10.00 -3.04 -1.61
CA VAL A 90 -9.29 -3.25 -0.34
C VAL A 90 -9.01 -1.90 0.31
N VAL A 91 -9.40 -1.75 1.56
CA VAL A 91 -8.96 -0.67 2.46
C VAL A 91 -8.00 -1.30 3.47
N PHE A 92 -6.72 -1.02 3.31
CA PHE A 92 -5.65 -1.59 4.12
C PHE A 92 -5.18 -0.54 5.13
N LEU A 93 -5.70 -0.61 6.36
CA LEU A 93 -5.27 0.25 7.46
C LEU A 93 -4.01 -0.34 8.11
N PHE A 94 -2.88 0.23 7.75
CA PHE A 94 -1.59 -0.18 8.27
C PHE A 94 -1.28 0.53 9.60
N GLN A 95 -1.21 -0.25 10.65
CA GLN A 95 -0.96 0.20 12.04
C GLN A 95 0.55 0.29 12.28
N HIS A 96 1.18 1.31 11.66
CA HIS A 96 2.63 1.48 11.66
C HIS A 96 3.20 1.70 13.05
N GLY A 97 4.15 0.87 13.43
CA GLY A 97 4.76 0.82 14.74
C GLY A 97 4.50 -0.49 15.49
N GLY A 98 3.59 -1.33 15.03
CA GLY A 98 3.32 -2.66 15.61
C GLY A 98 2.33 -2.65 16.78
N PRO A 99 1.04 -2.84 16.51
CA PRO A 99 -0.01 -2.89 17.54
C PRO A 99 0.15 -4.10 18.45
N SER A 100 -0.18 -3.92 19.75
CA SER A 100 -0.15 -5.01 20.73
C SER A 100 -1.37 -5.90 20.60
N GLN A 101 -1.17 -7.20 20.43
CA GLN A 101 -2.24 -8.20 20.49
C GLN A 101 -2.93 -8.23 21.87
N TYR A 102 -2.17 -7.94 22.94
CA TYR A 102 -2.71 -7.94 24.31
C TYR A 102 -3.67 -6.79 24.58
N GLU A 103 -3.35 -5.62 24.05
CA GLU A 103 -4.14 -4.41 24.28
C GLU A 103 -5.27 -4.25 23.26
N THR A 104 -5.35 -5.17 22.27
CA THR A 104 -6.40 -5.16 21.22
C THR A 104 -7.31 -6.39 21.30
N PHE A 105 -6.92 -7.54 20.73
CA PHE A 105 -7.86 -8.64 20.48
C PHE A 105 -7.57 -9.93 21.26
N ASP A 106 -6.49 -9.99 22.08
CA ASP A 106 -6.13 -11.18 22.87
C ASP A 106 -5.56 -10.82 24.25
N PRO A 107 -6.35 -10.27 25.20
CA PRO A 107 -5.89 -9.64 26.44
C PRO A 107 -5.23 -10.57 27.46
N LYS A 108 -5.42 -11.88 27.33
CA LYS A 108 -4.76 -12.89 28.20
C LYS A 108 -4.89 -12.62 29.70
N MET A 109 -6.08 -12.24 30.18
CA MET A 109 -6.25 -11.86 31.60
C MET A 109 -5.99 -12.97 32.61
N SER A 110 -6.01 -14.24 32.19
CA SER A 110 -5.60 -15.39 32.99
C SER A 110 -4.07 -15.54 33.14
N ALA A 111 -3.27 -14.80 32.36
CA ALA A 111 -1.81 -14.80 32.46
C ALA A 111 -1.34 -13.94 33.65
N PRO A 112 -0.10 -14.14 34.13
CA PRO A 112 0.51 -13.30 35.19
C PRO A 112 0.48 -11.81 34.88
N SER A 113 0.50 -10.96 35.91
CA SER A 113 0.43 -9.49 35.78
C SER A 113 1.51 -8.89 34.89
N GLY A 114 2.67 -9.53 34.75
CA GLY A 114 3.75 -9.10 33.84
C GLY A 114 3.51 -9.46 32.35
N ILE A 115 2.41 -10.16 32.05
CA ILE A 115 2.07 -10.64 30.68
C ILE A 115 0.72 -10.15 30.24
N ARG A 116 -0.33 -10.30 31.06
CA ARG A 116 -1.71 -9.93 30.70
C ARG A 116 -1.83 -8.46 30.26
N SER A 117 -2.91 -8.13 29.57
CA SER A 117 -3.20 -6.75 29.14
C SER A 117 -3.07 -5.75 30.32
N MET A 118 -2.40 -4.66 30.06
CA MET A 118 -2.27 -3.53 30.99
C MET A 118 -3.51 -2.65 31.03
N THR A 119 -4.28 -2.65 29.96
CA THR A 119 -5.52 -1.86 29.87
C THR A 119 -6.73 -2.62 30.40
N GLY A 120 -6.60 -3.93 30.67
CA GLY A 120 -7.72 -4.80 31.05
C GLY A 120 -8.48 -5.36 29.85
N GLU A 121 -9.63 -5.99 30.12
CA GLU A 121 -10.46 -6.59 29.09
C GLU A 121 -11.93 -6.19 29.21
N ILE A 122 -12.66 -6.34 28.09
CA ILE A 122 -14.11 -6.19 28.00
C ILE A 122 -14.70 -7.35 27.21
N PRO A 123 -15.94 -7.81 27.55
CA PRO A 123 -16.62 -8.84 26.78
C PRO A 123 -17.04 -8.31 25.40
N THR A 124 -17.10 -9.22 24.43
CA THR A 124 -17.58 -8.93 23.07
C THR A 124 -18.96 -9.54 22.84
N THR A 125 -19.54 -9.27 21.65
CA THR A 125 -20.77 -9.93 21.21
C THR A 125 -20.57 -11.41 20.84
N ILE A 126 -19.31 -11.89 20.77
CA ILE A 126 -19.00 -13.30 20.56
C ILE A 126 -18.78 -13.94 21.94
N PRO A 127 -19.61 -14.94 22.35
CA PRO A 127 -19.48 -15.57 23.67
C PRO A 127 -18.08 -16.11 23.93
N GLY A 128 -17.53 -15.82 25.11
CA GLY A 128 -16.20 -16.28 25.55
C GLY A 128 -15.03 -15.53 24.92
N ILE A 129 -15.28 -14.53 24.07
CA ILE A 129 -14.23 -13.70 23.49
C ILE A 129 -14.22 -12.31 24.13
N THR A 130 -13.04 -11.89 24.55
CA THR A 130 -12.78 -10.57 25.13
C THR A 130 -11.75 -9.80 24.31
N PHE A 131 -11.85 -8.48 24.32
CA PHE A 131 -10.91 -7.55 23.73
C PHE A 131 -10.28 -6.65 24.81
N GLY A 132 -9.19 -5.98 24.50
CA GLY A 132 -8.60 -4.95 25.35
C GLY A 132 -9.61 -3.83 25.63
N SER A 133 -9.56 -3.23 26.82
CA SER A 133 -10.61 -2.34 27.32
C SER A 133 -10.81 -1.06 26.48
N THR A 134 -9.86 -0.68 25.66
CA THR A 134 -9.97 0.47 24.74
C THR A 134 -10.81 0.17 23.49
N MET A 135 -11.13 -1.11 23.22
CA MET A 135 -11.88 -1.56 22.03
C MET A 135 -13.41 -1.62 22.27
N GLN A 136 -13.98 -0.64 22.92
CA GLN A 136 -15.35 -0.69 23.43
C GLN A 136 -16.43 -0.74 22.34
N ARG A 137 -16.24 -0.04 21.23
CA ARG A 137 -17.17 -0.04 20.11
C ARG A 137 -17.01 -1.27 19.25
N LEU A 138 -15.77 -1.65 18.95
CA LEU A 138 -15.44 -2.87 18.21
C LEU A 138 -15.92 -4.13 18.94
N ALA A 139 -15.83 -4.18 20.28
CA ALA A 139 -16.37 -5.28 21.05
C ALA A 139 -17.87 -5.51 20.83
N LYS A 140 -18.64 -4.44 20.66
CA LYS A 140 -20.09 -4.50 20.33
C LYS A 140 -20.35 -4.92 18.89
N LEU A 141 -19.39 -4.76 17.99
CA LEU A 141 -19.45 -5.10 16.58
C LEU A 141 -18.69 -6.38 16.24
N ALA A 142 -18.17 -7.12 17.22
CA ALA A 142 -17.29 -8.29 16.99
C ALA A 142 -17.91 -9.35 16.06
N HIS A 143 -19.24 -9.51 16.06
CA HIS A 143 -19.95 -10.39 15.15
C HIS A 143 -19.93 -9.93 13.67
N LYS A 144 -19.51 -8.71 13.37
CA LYS A 144 -19.47 -8.14 12.02
C LYS A 144 -18.11 -8.25 11.31
N PHE A 145 -17.05 -8.51 12.05
CA PHE A 145 -15.70 -8.68 11.51
C PHE A 145 -15.03 -9.93 12.07
N SER A 146 -13.93 -10.35 11.50
CA SER A 146 -13.14 -11.49 11.98
C SER A 146 -11.77 -11.04 12.44
N ILE A 147 -11.24 -11.69 13.47
CA ILE A 147 -9.88 -11.50 13.97
C ILE A 147 -9.07 -12.78 13.76
N VAL A 148 -7.77 -12.62 13.48
CA VAL A 148 -6.83 -13.73 13.36
C VAL A 148 -5.80 -13.60 14.48
N ARG A 149 -5.88 -14.52 15.46
CA ARG A 149 -4.99 -14.54 16.62
C ARG A 149 -3.66 -15.26 16.35
N SER A 150 -3.61 -16.10 15.31
CA SER A 150 -2.41 -16.86 14.93
C SER A 150 -1.60 -16.22 13.80
N PHE A 151 -1.80 -14.92 13.51
CA PHE A 151 -1.07 -14.20 12.49
C PHE A 151 0.35 -13.87 12.93
N THR A 152 1.35 -14.11 12.06
CA THR A 152 2.78 -13.91 12.33
C THR A 152 3.43 -13.07 11.22
N THR A 153 4.42 -12.24 11.58
CA THR A 153 5.01 -11.25 10.67
C THR A 153 6.50 -11.44 10.36
N GLU A 154 7.18 -12.34 11.03
CA GLU A 154 8.56 -12.78 10.76
C GLU A 154 9.70 -11.78 11.09
N SER A 155 9.41 -10.51 11.36
CA SER A 155 10.45 -9.51 11.67
C SER A 155 10.12 -8.73 12.91
N ASN A 156 11.12 -8.58 13.81
CA ASN A 156 11.06 -7.71 14.98
C ASN A 156 11.60 -6.29 14.69
N ALA A 157 11.89 -5.97 13.43
CA ALA A 157 12.30 -4.64 13.02
C ALA A 157 11.11 -3.86 12.45
N HIS A 158 11.12 -2.53 12.59
CA HIS A 158 10.14 -1.65 11.94
C HIS A 158 10.33 -1.57 10.43
N ASP A 159 10.76 -2.66 9.84
CA ASP A 159 10.80 -2.79 8.40
C ASP A 159 9.40 -3.15 7.93
N THR A 160 8.67 -2.17 7.37
CA THR A 160 7.31 -2.38 6.85
C THR A 160 7.29 -3.30 5.63
N LYS A 161 8.45 -3.57 5.05
CA LYS A 161 8.60 -4.38 3.85
C LYS A 161 7.96 -5.77 3.95
N PRO A 162 8.07 -6.53 5.06
CA PRO A 162 7.46 -7.86 5.14
C PRO A 162 5.95 -7.87 4.86
N ILE A 163 5.23 -6.79 5.21
CA ILE A 163 3.77 -6.70 5.02
C ILE A 163 3.39 -5.84 3.82
N ILE A 164 4.09 -4.71 3.61
CA ILE A 164 3.74 -3.75 2.56
C ILE A 164 4.45 -4.05 1.26
N SER A 165 5.77 -4.30 1.31
CA SER A 165 6.57 -4.50 0.09
C SER A 165 7.87 -5.22 0.39
N GLN A 166 8.00 -6.49 0.22
CA GLN A 166 9.30 -7.13 0.04
C GLN A 166 9.23 -8.63 -0.19
N ARG A 167 9.98 -9.41 0.54
CA ARG A 167 10.31 -10.83 0.41
C ARG A 167 9.32 -11.65 -0.44
N TYR A 168 8.02 -11.46 -0.17
CA TYR A 168 6.95 -12.17 -0.87
C TYR A 168 6.37 -11.39 -2.05
N SER A 169 6.60 -10.09 -2.12
CA SER A 169 6.07 -9.18 -3.14
C SER A 169 7.15 -8.61 -4.07
N ALA A 170 8.35 -9.22 -4.10
CA ALA A 170 9.48 -8.79 -4.92
C ALA A 170 9.84 -7.29 -4.75
N GLY A 171 9.64 -6.75 -3.55
CA GLY A 171 9.91 -5.35 -3.24
C GLY A 171 8.81 -4.37 -3.66
N ALA A 172 7.72 -4.83 -4.28
CA ALA A 172 6.59 -3.99 -4.65
C ALA A 172 5.57 -3.90 -3.52
N HIS A 173 4.92 -2.74 -3.39
CA HIS A 173 3.73 -2.57 -2.55
C HIS A 173 2.60 -3.50 -3.01
N VAL A 174 1.86 -4.11 -2.09
CA VAL A 174 0.80 -5.09 -2.42
C VAL A 174 -0.23 -4.49 -3.39
N GLY A 175 -0.63 -3.24 -3.21
CA GLY A 175 -1.51 -2.53 -4.13
C GLY A 175 -0.94 -2.34 -5.54
N ALA A 176 0.39 -2.34 -5.70
CA ALA A 176 1.02 -2.29 -7.03
C ALA A 176 0.84 -3.60 -7.80
N HIS A 177 0.84 -4.75 -7.13
CA HIS A 177 0.51 -6.04 -7.74
C HIS A 177 -0.93 -6.08 -8.25
N TYR A 178 -1.86 -5.57 -7.46
CA TYR A 178 -3.25 -5.40 -7.89
C TYR A 178 -3.34 -4.48 -9.12
N ALA A 179 -2.72 -3.29 -9.05
CA ALA A 179 -2.76 -2.32 -10.15
C ALA A 179 -2.08 -2.84 -11.43
N ARG A 180 -1.09 -3.73 -11.32
CA ARG A 180 -0.45 -4.39 -12.47
C ARG A 180 -1.41 -5.24 -13.28
N ILE A 181 -2.41 -5.83 -12.65
CA ILE A 181 -3.47 -6.61 -13.32
C ILE A 181 -4.66 -5.72 -13.67
N ALA A 182 -5.08 -4.85 -12.74
CA ALA A 182 -6.30 -4.04 -12.88
C ALA A 182 -6.13 -2.80 -13.77
N GLY A 183 -4.87 -2.43 -14.08
CA GLY A 183 -4.54 -1.13 -14.66
C GLY A 183 -4.33 -0.07 -13.58
N ALA A 184 -3.65 1.02 -13.94
CA ALA A 184 -3.34 2.12 -13.01
C ALA A 184 -4.61 2.89 -12.59
N ASN A 185 -5.55 3.05 -13.51
CA ASN A 185 -6.82 3.75 -13.29
C ASN A 185 -8.03 2.89 -13.63
N ASN A 186 -9.15 3.20 -13.03
CA ASN A 186 -10.44 2.68 -13.41
C ASN A 186 -10.84 3.26 -14.78
N PRO A 187 -11.04 2.43 -15.84
CA PRO A 187 -11.29 2.92 -17.19
C PRO A 187 -12.64 3.62 -17.33
N ARG A 188 -13.57 3.46 -16.39
CA ARG A 188 -14.91 4.06 -16.45
C ARG A 188 -14.93 5.53 -16.04
N ASN A 189 -14.07 5.90 -15.08
CA ASN A 189 -14.14 7.22 -14.43
C ASN A 189 -12.79 7.86 -14.12
N GLY A 190 -11.67 7.18 -14.42
CA GLY A 190 -10.33 7.68 -14.15
C GLY A 190 -9.86 7.58 -12.70
N MET A 191 -10.64 6.96 -11.78
CA MET A 191 -10.23 6.77 -10.39
C MET A 191 -8.92 5.97 -10.31
N PRO A 192 -7.88 6.46 -9.62
CA PRO A 192 -6.68 5.66 -9.37
C PRO A 192 -7.05 4.33 -8.69
N ARG A 193 -6.49 3.25 -9.19
CA ARG A 193 -6.77 1.92 -8.66
C ARG A 193 -5.94 1.58 -7.42
N ASN A 194 -4.80 2.23 -7.26
CA ASN A 194 -3.91 2.06 -6.10
C ASN A 194 -3.65 3.42 -5.46
N LEU A 195 -3.99 3.59 -4.19
CA LEU A 195 -3.85 4.84 -3.44
C LEU A 195 -3.14 4.60 -2.11
N SER A 196 -2.41 5.62 -1.64
CA SER A 196 -1.88 5.68 -0.27
C SER A 196 -2.30 6.99 0.39
N LEU A 197 -3.00 6.88 1.53
CA LEU A 197 -3.54 8.01 2.28
C LEU A 197 -2.75 8.19 3.57
N PHE A 198 -2.20 9.39 3.74
CA PHE A 198 -1.50 9.85 4.93
C PHE A 198 -2.26 11.02 5.56
N PRO A 199 -1.95 11.45 6.78
CA PRO A 199 -2.67 12.55 7.45
C PRO A 199 -2.83 13.81 6.59
N ARG A 200 -1.84 14.17 5.79
CA ARG A 200 -1.91 15.31 4.85
C ARG A 200 -3.02 15.22 3.80
N ALA A 201 -3.53 14.04 3.53
CA ALA A 201 -4.67 13.90 2.61
C ALA A 201 -5.97 14.54 3.15
N VAL A 202 -6.06 14.75 4.46
CA VAL A 202 -7.24 15.31 5.14
C VAL A 202 -6.92 16.49 6.06
N ASP A 203 -5.64 16.74 6.33
CA ASP A 203 -5.15 17.86 7.14
C ASP A 203 -3.83 18.39 6.57
N SER A 204 -3.88 19.56 5.98
CA SER A 204 -2.71 20.19 5.34
C SER A 204 -1.61 20.59 6.30
N SER A 205 -1.90 20.72 7.58
CA SER A 205 -0.94 21.06 8.62
C SER A 205 -0.18 19.86 9.17
N ALA A 206 -0.63 18.64 8.84
CA ALA A 206 0.01 17.42 9.29
C ALA A 206 1.44 17.26 8.77
N GLU A 207 2.27 16.47 9.47
CA GLU A 207 3.63 16.16 9.03
C GLU A 207 3.62 15.39 7.69
N PRO A 208 4.73 15.45 6.91
CA PRO A 208 4.89 14.59 5.74
C PRO A 208 4.76 13.12 6.11
N ALA A 209 4.41 12.29 5.12
CA ALA A 209 4.39 10.85 5.28
C ALA A 209 5.73 10.33 5.81
N PHE A 210 5.68 9.52 6.88
CA PHE A 210 6.86 8.93 7.48
C PHE A 210 7.30 7.71 6.65
N MET A 211 8.43 7.84 5.94
CA MET A 211 8.93 6.86 4.98
C MET A 211 10.27 6.23 5.40
N ASP A 212 10.84 6.61 6.54
CA ASP A 212 12.20 6.23 6.92
C ASP A 212 12.34 4.72 7.24
N LEU A 213 11.27 4.10 7.75
CA LEU A 213 11.23 2.69 8.12
C LEU A 213 10.57 1.79 7.05
N GLY A 214 10.23 2.32 5.90
CA GLY A 214 9.66 1.55 4.78
C GLY A 214 8.97 2.42 3.75
N ARG A 215 9.07 2.03 2.50
CA ARG A 215 8.50 2.77 1.38
C ARG A 215 7.12 2.24 1.02
N PHE A 216 6.12 3.10 1.18
CA PHE A 216 4.74 2.81 0.80
C PHE A 216 4.47 3.01 -0.70
N ASP A 217 5.45 3.51 -1.45
CA ASP A 217 5.37 3.84 -2.88
C ASP A 217 6.18 2.89 -3.77
N SER A 218 6.84 1.88 -3.19
CA SER A 218 7.70 0.97 -3.95
C SER A 218 6.90 0.12 -4.92
N THR A 219 7.36 0.05 -6.17
CA THR A 219 6.79 -0.81 -7.21
C THR A 219 7.67 -2.00 -7.57
N GLY A 220 8.87 -2.10 -6.98
CA GLY A 220 9.83 -3.15 -7.32
C GLY A 220 10.00 -3.27 -8.85
N PRO A 221 9.96 -4.49 -9.41
CA PRO A 221 10.12 -4.71 -10.84
C PRO A 221 8.85 -4.44 -11.68
N LEU A 222 7.71 -4.08 -11.05
CA LEU A 222 6.44 -3.93 -11.76
C LEU A 222 6.34 -2.65 -12.60
N GLY A 223 7.24 -1.67 -12.36
CA GLY A 223 7.27 -0.39 -13.05
C GLY A 223 6.51 0.72 -12.30
N SER A 224 7.03 1.94 -12.40
CA SER A 224 6.57 3.12 -11.65
C SER A 224 5.11 3.53 -11.93
N ALA A 225 4.56 3.17 -13.09
CA ALA A 225 3.17 3.44 -13.44
C ALA A 225 2.14 2.79 -12.49
N TYR A 226 2.55 1.81 -11.70
CA TYR A 226 1.68 1.12 -10.72
C TYR A 226 1.91 1.58 -9.28
N ALA A 227 2.72 2.63 -9.09
CA ALA A 227 2.88 3.27 -7.78
C ALA A 227 1.53 3.78 -7.26
N PRO A 228 1.32 3.78 -5.95
CA PRO A 228 0.09 4.33 -5.40
C PRO A 228 0.03 5.84 -5.65
N PHE A 229 -1.14 6.31 -6.02
CA PHE A 229 -1.44 7.74 -6.00
C PHE A 229 -1.56 8.19 -4.54
N ALA A 230 -0.67 9.08 -4.12
CA ALA A 230 -0.66 9.65 -2.78
C ALA A 230 -1.09 11.12 -2.84
N PRO A 231 -2.34 11.44 -2.46
CA PRO A 231 -2.81 12.81 -2.38
C PRO A 231 -2.17 13.47 -1.14
N SER A 232 -1.00 14.04 -1.30
CA SER A 232 -0.23 14.66 -0.22
C SER A 232 0.48 15.93 -0.69
N GLY A 233 -0.22 16.77 -1.45
CA GLY A 233 0.32 18.07 -1.86
C GLY A 233 0.70 18.97 -0.69
N ASP A 234 0.91 20.23 -0.97
CA ASP A 234 1.09 21.31 0.01
C ASP A 234 -0.18 21.62 0.82
N GLY A 235 -1.10 20.66 0.91
CA GLY A 235 -2.33 20.74 1.68
C GLY A 235 -3.52 21.32 0.95
N ASN A 236 -3.43 21.53 -0.33
CA ASN A 236 -4.56 22.04 -1.09
C ASN A 236 -5.06 21.02 -2.12
N LEU A 237 -5.28 19.77 -1.64
CA LEU A 237 -5.74 18.65 -2.47
C LEU A 237 -6.94 19.06 -3.37
N LYS A 238 -7.88 19.83 -2.82
CA LYS A 238 -9.05 20.30 -3.58
C LYS A 238 -8.66 21.19 -4.76
N ARG A 239 -7.69 22.10 -4.55
CA ARG A 239 -7.16 22.95 -5.62
C ARG A 239 -6.34 22.16 -6.63
N ASP A 240 -5.52 21.23 -6.15
CA ASP A 240 -4.63 20.44 -6.98
C ASP A 240 -5.41 19.43 -7.85
N MET A 241 -6.63 19.07 -7.45
CA MET A 241 -7.57 18.27 -8.22
C MET A 241 -8.47 19.07 -9.15
N GLN A 242 -8.31 20.40 -9.22
CA GLN A 242 -9.03 21.26 -10.16
C GLN A 242 -8.17 21.61 -11.38
N LEU A 243 -8.75 21.51 -12.57
CA LEU A 243 -8.08 21.97 -13.78
C LEU A 243 -7.95 23.50 -13.72
N ALA A 244 -6.70 24.00 -13.82
CA ALA A 244 -6.38 25.42 -13.91
C ALA A 244 -6.55 25.97 -15.36
N ILE A 245 -6.86 25.12 -16.33
CA ILE A 245 -7.04 25.46 -17.74
C ILE A 245 -8.30 24.79 -18.29
N ASP A 246 -8.85 25.39 -19.35
CA ASP A 246 -9.98 24.81 -20.05
C ASP A 246 -9.67 23.39 -20.57
N PRO A 247 -10.59 22.40 -20.40
CA PRO A 247 -10.39 21.04 -20.87
C PRO A 247 -10.00 20.93 -22.35
N ALA A 248 -10.59 21.71 -23.23
CA ALA A 248 -10.28 21.70 -24.66
C ALA A 248 -8.81 22.12 -24.92
N ARG A 249 -8.34 23.13 -24.21
CA ARG A 249 -6.92 23.55 -24.26
C ARG A 249 -5.97 22.49 -23.72
N LEU A 250 -6.40 21.73 -22.71
CA LEU A 250 -5.63 20.62 -22.19
C LEU A 250 -5.52 19.49 -23.23
N ASP A 251 -6.63 19.18 -23.91
CA ASP A 251 -6.67 18.19 -24.99
C ASP A 251 -5.78 18.58 -26.16
N ASP A 252 -5.82 19.84 -26.59
CA ASP A 252 -4.96 20.34 -27.67
C ASP A 252 -3.47 20.22 -27.33
N ARG A 253 -3.09 20.58 -26.08
CA ARG A 253 -1.70 20.42 -25.60
C ARG A 253 -1.29 18.96 -25.56
N ARG A 254 -2.18 18.08 -25.12
CA ARG A 254 -1.94 16.64 -25.06
C ARG A 254 -1.76 16.04 -26.44
N ASN A 255 -2.62 16.40 -27.40
CA ASN A 255 -2.52 15.98 -28.79
C ASN A 255 -1.21 16.47 -29.45
N LEU A 256 -0.78 17.70 -29.13
CA LEU A 256 0.50 18.24 -29.60
C LEU A 256 1.67 17.48 -29.01
N LEU A 257 1.63 17.21 -27.70
CA LEU A 257 2.67 16.44 -27.00
C LEU A 257 2.77 15.02 -27.57
N ALA A 258 1.65 14.33 -27.76
CA ALA A 258 1.63 13.00 -28.36
C ALA A 258 2.26 12.96 -29.76
N LYS A 259 2.05 13.99 -30.58
CA LYS A 259 2.70 14.13 -31.90
C LYS A 259 4.20 14.35 -31.78
N LEU A 260 4.65 15.14 -30.79
CA LEU A 260 6.08 15.37 -30.52
C LEU A 260 6.76 14.10 -29.97
N ASP A 261 6.09 13.36 -29.10
CA ASP A 261 6.62 12.11 -28.54
C ASP A 261 6.65 10.97 -29.56
N GLN A 262 5.71 10.94 -30.49
CA GLN A 262 5.75 10.04 -31.65
C GLN A 262 7.00 10.33 -32.52
N TRP A 263 7.38 11.59 -32.66
CA TRP A 263 8.61 11.99 -33.36
C TRP A 263 9.86 11.58 -32.60
N ARG A 264 9.88 11.74 -31.25
CA ARG A 264 10.99 11.31 -30.38
C ARG A 264 11.18 9.79 -30.39
N ARG A 265 10.13 8.99 -30.44
CA ARG A 265 10.22 7.52 -30.55
C ARG A 265 10.89 7.05 -31.84
N VAL A 266 10.75 7.80 -32.91
CA VAL A 266 11.45 7.55 -34.18
C VAL A 266 12.96 7.79 -34.05
N VAL A 267 13.39 8.60 -33.08
CA VAL A 267 14.80 9.01 -32.87
C VAL A 267 15.51 8.15 -31.79
N GLY A 268 14.82 7.23 -31.09
CA GLY A 268 15.48 6.17 -30.31
C GLY A 268 15.55 6.34 -28.78
N GLU A 269 14.71 7.16 -28.14
CA GLU A 269 14.62 7.30 -26.68
C GLU A 269 13.35 6.60 -26.15
N SER A 270 13.41 5.31 -25.76
CA SER A 270 12.17 4.52 -25.61
C SER A 270 11.64 4.29 -24.19
N ASP A 271 12.43 4.11 -23.14
CA ASP A 271 11.91 3.52 -21.90
C ASP A 271 11.45 4.54 -20.84
N ILE A 272 12.11 5.68 -20.76
CA ILE A 272 11.71 6.76 -19.82
C ILE A 272 10.47 7.49 -20.34
N ALA A 273 10.34 7.65 -21.64
CA ALA A 273 9.21 8.33 -22.27
C ALA A 273 7.89 7.56 -22.04
N GLU A 274 7.88 6.24 -22.11
CA GLU A 274 6.67 5.43 -21.91
C GLU A 274 6.12 5.53 -20.47
N SER A 275 6.99 5.57 -19.47
CA SER A 275 6.58 5.72 -18.08
C SER A 275 6.00 7.11 -17.80
N VAL A 276 6.59 8.17 -18.37
CA VAL A 276 6.11 9.56 -18.26
C VAL A 276 4.75 9.72 -18.94
N ASP A 277 4.55 9.14 -20.12
CA ASP A 277 3.28 9.16 -20.86
C ASP A 277 2.15 8.51 -20.05
N ARG A 278 2.42 7.41 -19.36
CA ARG A 278 1.45 6.74 -18.51
C ARG A 278 1.07 7.58 -17.29
N PHE A 279 2.03 8.21 -16.61
CA PHE A 279 1.74 9.13 -15.49
C PHE A 279 0.92 10.34 -15.94
N GLN A 280 1.25 10.94 -17.08
CA GLN A 280 0.50 12.06 -17.62
C GLN A 280 -0.93 11.66 -18.00
N SER A 281 -1.10 10.49 -18.62
CA SER A 281 -2.42 9.95 -18.95
C SER A 281 -3.23 9.64 -17.69
N GLN A 282 -2.60 9.10 -16.64
CA GLN A 282 -3.22 8.84 -15.36
C GLN A 282 -3.69 10.13 -14.68
N ALA A 283 -2.82 11.13 -14.57
CA ALA A 283 -3.15 12.44 -14.03
C ALA A 283 -4.29 13.11 -14.79
N TYR A 284 -4.24 13.07 -16.13
CA TYR A 284 -5.29 13.59 -16.98
C TYR A 284 -6.65 12.95 -16.71
N GLN A 285 -6.73 11.61 -16.72
CA GLN A 285 -7.97 10.88 -16.44
C GLN A 285 -8.52 11.20 -15.04
N THR A 286 -7.63 11.34 -14.05
CA THR A 286 -8.01 11.70 -12.69
C THR A 286 -8.59 13.12 -12.61
N LEU A 287 -7.99 14.09 -13.32
CA LEU A 287 -8.39 15.49 -13.27
C LEU A 287 -9.63 15.80 -14.12
N THR A 288 -9.83 15.10 -15.25
CA THR A 288 -10.98 15.31 -16.16
C THR A 288 -12.19 14.47 -15.78
N GLY A 289 -12.00 13.39 -15.02
CA GLY A 289 -13.08 12.57 -14.48
C GLY A 289 -13.78 13.27 -13.30
N SER A 290 -15.00 12.83 -12.97
CA SER A 290 -15.75 13.27 -11.77
C SER A 290 -15.12 12.78 -10.43
N VAL A 291 -13.84 12.44 -10.48
CA VAL A 291 -13.10 11.82 -9.38
C VAL A 291 -12.72 12.82 -8.28
N SER A 292 -12.45 14.08 -8.67
CA SER A 292 -12.06 15.14 -7.74
C SER A 292 -13.05 15.35 -6.58
N GLU A 293 -14.34 15.17 -6.87
CA GLU A 293 -15.39 15.28 -5.85
C GLU A 293 -15.32 14.17 -4.78
N ALA A 294 -14.78 13.00 -5.12
CA ALA A 294 -14.62 11.90 -4.17
C ALA A 294 -13.61 12.23 -3.05
N PHE A 295 -12.62 13.07 -3.36
CA PHE A 295 -11.62 13.52 -2.38
C PHE A 295 -12.12 14.60 -1.42
N ASP A 296 -13.26 15.24 -1.70
CA ASP A 296 -13.84 16.29 -0.85
C ASP A 296 -14.79 15.69 0.18
N ILE A 297 -14.28 15.35 1.37
CA ILE A 297 -15.07 14.77 2.47
C ILE A 297 -16.14 15.74 3.01
N THR A 298 -16.02 17.05 2.75
CA THR A 298 -17.01 18.05 3.21
C THR A 298 -18.35 17.95 2.48
N ARG A 299 -18.40 17.15 1.39
CA ARG A 299 -19.64 16.86 0.65
C ARG A 299 -20.51 15.77 1.29
N GLU A 300 -20.03 15.13 2.36
CA GLU A 300 -20.83 14.16 3.11
C GLU A 300 -21.80 14.84 4.07
N ASP A 301 -22.81 14.09 4.49
CA ASP A 301 -23.73 14.55 5.55
C ASP A 301 -22.91 14.97 6.79
N PRO A 302 -23.13 16.18 7.34
CA PRO A 302 -22.43 16.65 8.53
C PRO A 302 -22.51 15.68 9.72
N LYS A 303 -23.63 14.97 9.90
CA LYS A 303 -23.79 13.95 10.95
C LYS A 303 -22.86 12.75 10.72
N LEU A 304 -22.65 12.39 9.46
CA LEU A 304 -21.72 11.31 9.11
C LEU A 304 -20.27 11.76 9.34
N ILE A 305 -19.91 12.99 8.95
CA ILE A 305 -18.59 13.55 9.24
C ILE A 305 -18.33 13.55 10.74
N GLU A 306 -19.29 14.00 11.54
CA GLU A 306 -19.22 14.00 12.99
C GLU A 306 -19.06 12.61 13.58
N ARG A 307 -19.73 11.60 13.00
CA ARG A 307 -19.64 10.19 13.43
C ARG A 307 -18.24 9.60 13.23
N TYR A 308 -17.52 10.03 12.21
CA TYR A 308 -16.13 9.64 11.96
C TYR A 308 -15.12 10.48 12.75
N ASP A 309 -15.52 11.65 13.27
CA ASP A 309 -14.59 12.62 13.86
C ASP A 309 -13.95 12.09 15.14
N THR A 310 -12.68 11.73 15.04
CA THR A 310 -11.85 11.26 16.15
C THR A 310 -11.25 12.41 16.97
N SER A 311 -11.22 13.64 16.45
CA SER A 311 -10.63 14.79 17.14
C SER A 311 -11.39 15.18 18.42
N ARG A 312 -12.65 14.80 18.53
CA ARG A 312 -13.50 15.04 19.70
C ARG A 312 -13.29 14.06 20.84
N LEU A 313 -12.57 12.98 20.63
CA LEU A 313 -12.40 11.92 21.63
C LEU A 313 -11.47 12.33 22.76
N MET A 314 -10.58 13.28 22.50
CA MET A 314 -9.66 13.82 23.49
C MET A 314 -9.15 15.20 23.09
N ASP A 315 -8.80 15.97 24.09
CA ASP A 315 -8.04 17.21 23.90
C ASP A 315 -6.57 16.86 23.65
N VAL A 316 -6.10 17.07 22.42
CA VAL A 316 -4.71 16.73 22.01
C VAL A 316 -3.66 17.53 22.79
N SER A 317 -4.02 18.65 23.43
CA SER A 317 -3.10 19.41 24.28
C SER A 317 -2.71 18.64 25.56
N ARG A 318 -3.50 17.63 25.93
CA ARG A 318 -3.25 16.74 27.07
C ARG A 318 -2.29 15.58 26.76
N ILE A 319 -1.94 15.38 25.48
CA ILE A 319 -0.94 14.39 25.11
C ILE A 319 0.40 14.78 25.74
N SER A 320 1.01 13.87 26.48
CA SER A 320 2.22 14.17 27.24
C SER A 320 3.40 14.54 26.32
N LYS A 321 3.90 15.75 26.46
CA LYS A 321 5.06 16.26 25.71
C LYS A 321 6.39 15.64 26.11
N LYS A 322 6.40 14.76 27.10
CA LYS A 322 7.60 13.97 27.46
C LYS A 322 8.00 12.96 26.35
N TRP A 323 7.05 12.61 25.48
CA TRP A 323 7.27 11.72 24.35
C TRP A 323 7.61 12.51 23.10
N ASN A 324 8.75 12.26 22.46
CA ASN A 324 9.14 12.96 21.24
C ASN A 324 8.10 12.78 20.11
N ASN A 325 7.39 11.66 20.05
CA ASN A 325 6.32 11.38 19.08
C ASN A 325 4.95 11.98 19.45
N HIS A 326 4.84 12.87 20.47
CA HIS A 326 3.57 13.48 20.85
C HIS A 326 2.85 14.22 19.68
N PRO A 327 3.53 14.86 18.70
CA PRO A 327 2.84 15.46 17.56
C PRO A 327 2.14 14.42 16.69
N ARG A 328 2.77 13.26 16.48
CA ARG A 328 2.19 12.16 15.68
C ARG A 328 0.96 11.55 16.36
N TYR A 329 0.95 11.45 17.69
CA TYR A 329 -0.26 11.04 18.42
C TYR A 329 -1.40 12.04 18.23
N ALA A 330 -1.11 13.35 18.26
CA ALA A 330 -2.10 14.39 17.98
C ALA A 330 -2.63 14.32 16.54
N GLU A 331 -1.75 14.11 15.57
CA GLU A 331 -2.17 13.88 14.18
C GLU A 331 -3.07 12.66 14.01
N HIS A 332 -2.73 11.55 14.67
CA HIS A 332 -3.55 10.34 14.64
C HIS A 332 -4.97 10.62 15.13
N VAL A 333 -5.08 11.28 16.29
CA VAL A 333 -6.38 11.70 16.86
C VAL A 333 -7.16 12.58 15.89
N ASN A 334 -6.51 13.53 15.22
CA ASN A 334 -7.16 14.52 14.37
C ASN A 334 -7.51 13.99 12.96
N SER A 335 -6.85 12.93 12.48
CA SER A 335 -6.92 12.53 11.08
C SER A 335 -7.51 11.15 10.81
N LEU A 336 -7.39 10.17 11.72
CA LEU A 336 -7.73 8.77 11.43
C LEU A 336 -9.19 8.60 10.96
N GLY A 337 -10.13 9.22 11.63
CA GLY A 337 -11.54 9.14 11.23
C GLY A 337 -11.79 9.73 9.85
N LYS A 338 -11.20 10.90 9.57
CA LYS A 338 -11.31 11.57 8.27
C LYS A 338 -10.66 10.74 7.15
N LEU A 339 -9.54 10.06 7.42
CA LEU A 339 -8.88 9.18 6.47
C LEU A 339 -9.74 7.97 6.12
N LEU A 340 -10.39 7.34 7.11
CA LEU A 340 -11.32 6.23 6.86
C LEU A 340 -12.57 6.69 6.12
N LEU A 341 -13.13 7.87 6.43
CA LEU A 341 -14.22 8.45 5.66
C LEU A 341 -13.82 8.70 4.20
N LEU A 342 -12.63 9.28 3.97
CA LEU A 342 -12.09 9.48 2.63
C LEU A 342 -11.93 8.15 1.89
N ALA A 343 -11.36 7.14 2.54
CA ALA A 343 -11.17 5.82 1.93
C ALA A 343 -12.50 5.16 1.53
N ARG A 344 -13.56 5.25 2.36
CA ARG A 344 -14.88 4.76 2.01
C ARG A 344 -15.42 5.45 0.75
N ARG A 345 -15.28 6.80 0.67
CA ARG A 345 -15.71 7.57 -0.51
C ARG A 345 -14.98 7.15 -1.77
N LEU A 346 -13.66 6.98 -1.69
CA LEU A 346 -12.84 6.55 -2.82
C LEU A 346 -13.16 5.12 -3.26
N ALA A 347 -13.39 4.21 -2.32
CA ALA A 347 -13.81 2.83 -2.59
C ALA A 347 -15.17 2.79 -3.30
N GLU A 348 -16.15 3.59 -2.83
CA GLU A 348 -17.47 3.73 -3.44
C GLU A 348 -17.40 4.26 -4.90
N ARG A 349 -16.38 5.06 -5.21
CA ARG A 349 -16.12 5.63 -6.54
C ARG A 349 -15.18 4.79 -7.41
N GLY A 350 -14.84 3.55 -6.98
CA GLY A 350 -14.15 2.56 -7.79
C GLY A 350 -12.63 2.55 -7.69
N ALA A 351 -12.08 3.07 -6.59
CA ALA A 351 -10.73 2.70 -6.18
C ALA A 351 -10.66 1.19 -5.92
N GLY A 352 -9.51 0.58 -6.13
CA GLY A 352 -9.35 -0.87 -5.97
C GLY A 352 -8.51 -1.29 -4.77
N PHE A 353 -7.49 -0.49 -4.43
CA PHE A 353 -6.64 -0.72 -3.28
C PHE A 353 -6.26 0.61 -2.63
N ILE A 354 -6.57 0.78 -1.36
CA ILE A 354 -6.31 2.00 -0.60
C ILE A 354 -5.54 1.63 0.65
N THR A 355 -4.29 2.07 0.75
CA THR A 355 -3.49 1.95 1.96
C THR A 355 -3.66 3.21 2.79
N ILE A 356 -3.89 3.07 4.09
CA ILE A 356 -3.98 4.15 5.07
C ILE A 356 -2.94 3.92 6.15
N THR A 357 -2.21 4.96 6.54
CA THR A 357 -1.41 4.96 7.76
C THR A 357 -1.36 6.36 8.36
N THR A 358 -1.31 6.42 9.69
CA THR A 358 -1.22 7.67 10.47
C THR A 358 0.19 7.84 11.03
N ASN A 359 1.19 7.70 10.16
CA ASN A 359 2.59 7.76 10.53
C ASN A 359 2.93 6.73 11.63
N PHE A 360 4.00 6.82 12.31
CA PHE A 360 4.58 5.83 13.20
C PHE A 360 4.06 5.99 14.65
N VAL A 361 2.84 5.53 14.97
CA VAL A 361 2.18 5.78 16.26
C VAL A 361 1.94 4.54 17.15
N TRP A 362 2.06 3.31 16.60
CA TRP A 362 1.77 2.09 17.36
C TRP A 362 2.96 1.51 18.12
N ASP A 363 4.11 2.22 18.11
CA ASP A 363 5.36 1.77 18.75
C ASP A 363 5.40 2.15 20.23
N MET A 364 4.67 1.39 21.09
CA MET A 364 4.45 1.72 22.50
C MET A 364 5.40 0.93 23.44
N HIS A 365 6.71 1.14 23.32
CA HIS A 365 7.68 0.50 24.22
C HIS A 365 8.26 1.41 25.29
N ALA A 366 7.69 2.60 25.46
CA ALA A 366 7.97 3.54 26.57
C ALA A 366 9.44 3.97 26.65
N ASP A 367 10.04 4.28 25.51
CA ASP A 367 11.36 4.92 25.46
C ASP A 367 11.21 6.46 25.53
N GLU A 368 12.20 7.21 25.07
CA GLU A 368 12.11 8.68 25.01
C GLU A 368 11.15 9.19 23.92
N ASN A 369 10.92 8.38 22.88
CA ASN A 369 10.08 8.74 21.74
C ASN A 369 8.63 8.31 21.93
N ASN A 370 8.40 7.15 22.53
CA ASN A 370 7.13 6.43 22.46
C ASN A 370 6.48 6.27 23.85
N ALA A 371 5.15 6.40 23.88
CA ALA A 371 4.35 6.31 25.08
C ALA A 371 4.39 4.93 25.78
N THR A 372 4.00 4.90 27.04
CA THR A 372 3.66 3.65 27.73
C THR A 372 2.48 2.98 27.06
N MET A 373 2.27 1.66 27.31
CA MET A 373 1.09 0.97 26.78
C MET A 373 -0.22 1.65 27.16
N ILE A 374 -0.38 2.05 28.41
CA ILE A 374 -1.63 2.64 28.91
C ILE A 374 -1.87 4.00 28.25
N GLU A 375 -0.88 4.90 28.27
CA GLU A 375 -1.02 6.23 27.66
C GLU A 375 -1.21 6.11 26.12
N GLY A 376 -0.37 5.30 25.46
CA GLY A 376 -0.41 5.11 24.02
C GLY A 376 -1.74 4.51 23.55
N MET A 377 -2.29 3.52 24.24
CA MET A 377 -3.62 2.99 23.91
C MET A 377 -4.74 4.00 24.11
N GLY A 378 -4.60 4.93 25.04
CA GLY A 378 -5.49 6.08 25.14
C GLY A 378 -5.41 7.00 23.91
N TYR A 379 -4.19 7.30 23.44
CA TYR A 379 -3.94 8.21 22.32
C TYR A 379 -4.25 7.57 20.96
N VAL A 380 -4.03 6.27 20.80
CA VAL A 380 -4.06 5.58 19.51
C VAL A 380 -5.18 4.54 19.43
N GLY A 381 -5.37 3.73 20.46
CA GLY A 381 -6.36 2.65 20.51
C GLY A 381 -7.79 3.18 20.53
N THR A 382 -8.06 4.22 21.32
CA THR A 382 -9.41 4.83 21.39
C THR A 382 -9.85 5.46 20.07
N PRO A 383 -9.04 6.27 19.36
CA PRO A 383 -9.38 6.73 18.01
C PRO A 383 -9.53 5.59 17.00
N PHE A 384 -8.70 4.55 17.09
CA PHE A 384 -8.82 3.37 16.23
C PHE A 384 -10.17 2.65 16.43
N ASP A 385 -10.56 2.38 17.66
CA ASP A 385 -11.84 1.76 18.00
C ASP A 385 -13.01 2.57 17.43
N HIS A 386 -12.99 3.90 17.61
CA HIS A 386 -14.03 4.80 17.10
C HIS A 386 -14.09 4.81 15.58
N ALA A 387 -12.98 5.07 14.91
CA ALA A 387 -12.91 5.27 13.47
C ALA A 387 -13.24 4.00 12.68
N VAL A 388 -12.71 2.84 13.13
CA VAL A 388 -12.99 1.54 12.49
C VAL A 388 -14.44 1.12 12.72
N SER A 389 -15.00 1.37 13.90
CA SER A 389 -16.42 1.11 14.16
C SER A 389 -17.33 1.98 13.30
N ALA A 390 -17.04 3.28 13.18
CA ALA A 390 -17.80 4.18 12.31
C ALA A 390 -17.73 3.74 10.84
N PHE A 391 -16.55 3.28 10.38
CA PHE A 391 -16.37 2.76 9.04
C PHE A 391 -17.21 1.49 8.78
N ILE A 392 -17.17 0.52 9.68
CA ILE A 392 -17.95 -0.72 9.58
C ILE A 392 -19.45 -0.39 9.50
N GLU A 393 -19.95 0.45 10.39
CA GLU A 393 -21.35 0.82 10.44
C GLU A 393 -21.82 1.63 9.22
N ASP A 394 -20.97 2.51 8.65
CA ASP A 394 -21.28 3.27 7.43
C ASP A 394 -21.29 2.35 6.19
N VAL A 395 -20.31 1.45 6.06
CA VAL A 395 -20.24 0.47 4.97
C VAL A 395 -21.45 -0.48 5.00
N GLU A 396 -21.88 -0.93 6.19
CA GLU A 396 -23.09 -1.75 6.38
C GLU A 396 -24.34 -0.96 5.96
N ALA A 397 -24.50 0.27 6.45
CA ALA A 397 -25.66 1.12 6.16
C ALA A 397 -25.81 1.42 4.65
N ARG A 398 -24.72 1.39 3.90
CA ARG A 398 -24.70 1.61 2.45
C ARG A 398 -24.81 0.31 1.63
N GLY A 399 -24.84 -0.85 2.26
CA GLY A 399 -24.85 -2.14 1.56
C GLY A 399 -23.54 -2.44 0.81
N LEU A 400 -22.42 -1.87 1.25
CA LEU A 400 -21.11 -2.01 0.61
C LEU A 400 -20.24 -3.10 1.24
N ARG A 401 -20.75 -3.85 2.21
CA ARG A 401 -20.01 -4.88 2.94
C ARG A 401 -19.27 -5.86 2.04
N ASP A 402 -19.95 -6.37 1.01
CA ASP A 402 -19.36 -7.38 0.13
C ASP A 402 -18.41 -6.77 -0.92
N LYS A 403 -18.45 -5.45 -1.09
CA LYS A 403 -17.61 -4.70 -2.02
C LYS A 403 -16.32 -4.17 -1.40
N ILE A 404 -16.28 -3.95 -0.08
CA ILE A 404 -15.13 -3.37 0.60
C ILE A 404 -14.57 -4.37 1.59
N LEU A 405 -13.30 -4.77 1.39
CA LEU A 405 -12.50 -5.51 2.37
C LEU A 405 -11.66 -4.52 3.18
N LEU A 406 -11.97 -4.35 4.46
CA LEU A 406 -11.08 -3.68 5.40
C LEU A 406 -10.10 -4.69 6.00
N VAL A 407 -8.81 -4.35 6.00
CA VAL A 407 -7.74 -5.10 6.66
C VAL A 407 -7.03 -4.14 7.62
N CYS A 408 -6.91 -4.52 8.91
CA CYS A 408 -6.13 -3.74 9.89
C CYS A 408 -5.05 -4.65 10.47
N CYS A 409 -3.80 -4.30 10.28
CA CYS A 409 -2.64 -4.95 10.91
C CYS A 409 -1.42 -4.03 10.88
N GLY A 410 -0.42 -4.33 11.70
CA GLY A 410 0.89 -3.69 11.68
C GLY A 410 1.99 -4.66 11.24
N GLU A 411 3.22 -4.16 11.18
CA GLU A 411 4.42 -4.93 10.79
C GLU A 411 4.82 -6.01 11.78
N MET A 412 4.37 -5.90 13.04
CA MET A 412 4.62 -6.86 14.11
C MET A 412 3.59 -6.71 15.23
N GLY A 413 3.62 -7.62 16.20
CA GLY A 413 2.97 -7.47 17.50
C GLY A 413 3.96 -7.04 18.59
N ARG A 414 3.64 -7.38 19.85
CA ARG A 414 4.43 -6.97 21.02
C ARG A 414 4.76 -8.16 21.92
N THR A 415 5.91 -8.05 22.65
CA THR A 415 6.37 -9.10 23.55
C THR A 415 5.33 -9.47 24.60
N PRO A 416 5.25 -10.76 24.99
CA PRO A 416 4.45 -11.18 26.13
C PRO A 416 4.80 -10.41 27.41
N LYS A 417 6.09 -10.28 27.68
CA LYS A 417 6.57 -9.60 28.89
C LYS A 417 6.48 -8.09 28.75
N ILE A 418 5.87 -7.45 29.73
CA ILE A 418 5.88 -6.01 29.92
C ILE A 418 7.31 -5.60 30.33
N ASN A 419 7.88 -4.59 29.69
CA ASN A 419 9.21 -4.10 30.01
C ASN A 419 9.21 -3.21 31.28
N ALA A 420 10.40 -2.88 31.81
CA ALA A 420 10.56 -2.14 33.07
C ALA A 420 9.97 -0.69 33.00
N ARG A 421 9.66 -0.19 31.82
CA ARG A 421 9.13 1.17 31.60
C ARG A 421 7.63 1.19 31.33
N ALA A 422 6.93 0.06 31.53
CA ALA A 422 5.51 -0.11 31.27
C ALA A 422 5.15 0.02 29.76
N GLY A 423 6.04 -0.45 28.90
CA GLY A 423 5.83 -0.69 27.48
C GLY A 423 5.95 -2.17 27.14
N ARG A 424 5.85 -2.51 25.84
CA ARG A 424 6.16 -3.83 25.32
C ARG A 424 7.11 -3.69 24.13
N ASP A 425 8.12 -4.57 24.09
CA ASP A 425 9.11 -4.55 23.02
C ASP A 425 8.60 -5.24 21.75
N HIS A 426 9.40 -5.26 20.70
CA HIS A 426 9.04 -5.79 19.38
C HIS A 426 8.89 -7.31 19.40
N TRP A 427 7.86 -7.83 18.72
CA TRP A 427 7.60 -9.26 18.63
C TRP A 427 6.93 -9.66 17.32
N ALA A 428 7.59 -10.54 16.56
CA ALA A 428 7.06 -11.05 15.30
C ALA A 428 6.27 -12.36 15.42
N GLY A 429 6.36 -13.01 16.59
CA GLY A 429 5.73 -14.32 16.83
C GLY A 429 4.22 -14.31 16.68
N VAL A 430 3.58 -13.19 17.08
CA VAL A 430 2.13 -12.95 16.89
C VAL A 430 1.90 -11.47 16.69
N ALA A 431 1.01 -11.11 15.75
CA ALA A 431 0.51 -9.76 15.54
C ALA A 431 -1.02 -9.77 15.42
N PRO A 432 -1.73 -8.71 15.85
CA PRO A 432 -3.17 -8.63 15.66
C PRO A 432 -3.50 -8.40 14.18
N LEU A 433 -4.53 -9.09 13.69
CA LEU A 433 -5.07 -8.93 12.35
C LEU A 433 -6.60 -8.92 12.41
N LEU A 434 -7.20 -7.84 11.89
CA LEU A 434 -8.65 -7.70 11.73
C LEU A 434 -9.00 -7.67 10.25
N LEU A 435 -10.03 -8.42 9.85
CA LEU A 435 -10.61 -8.39 8.51
C LEU A 435 -12.13 -8.15 8.62
N TYR A 436 -12.65 -7.27 7.75
CA TYR A 436 -14.08 -6.99 7.66
C TYR A 436 -14.52 -6.91 6.20
N GLY A 437 -15.63 -7.55 5.87
CA GLY A 437 -16.29 -7.42 4.58
C GLY A 437 -15.63 -8.18 3.43
N GLY A 438 -15.69 -7.64 2.21
CA GLY A 438 -15.10 -8.25 1.01
C GLY A 438 -15.81 -9.54 0.55
N GLY A 439 -16.95 -9.89 1.14
CA GLY A 439 -17.64 -11.17 0.90
C GLY A 439 -17.02 -12.34 1.67
N LEU A 440 -16.12 -12.07 2.62
CA LEU A 440 -15.57 -13.08 3.53
C LEU A 440 -16.55 -13.38 4.68
N GLN A 441 -16.40 -14.56 5.30
CA GLN A 441 -17.19 -14.95 6.48
C GLN A 441 -16.70 -14.16 7.70
N MET A 442 -17.64 -13.49 8.38
CA MET A 442 -17.38 -12.62 9.52
C MET A 442 -17.88 -13.21 10.84
N GLY A 443 -17.52 -12.55 11.96
CA GLY A 443 -17.87 -13.00 13.31
C GLY A 443 -17.01 -14.18 13.79
N ARG A 444 -15.82 -14.36 13.23
CA ARG A 444 -14.92 -15.47 13.54
C ARG A 444 -13.68 -15.01 14.29
N VAL A 445 -13.21 -15.87 15.17
CA VAL A 445 -11.88 -15.81 15.78
C VAL A 445 -11.05 -16.93 15.17
N VAL A 446 -10.16 -16.59 14.25
CA VAL A 446 -9.34 -17.56 13.54
C VAL A 446 -8.06 -17.80 14.34
N GLY A 447 -7.81 -19.05 14.66
CA GLY A 447 -6.64 -19.47 15.42
C GLY A 447 -6.64 -19.08 16.89
N SER A 448 -5.60 -19.47 17.58
CA SER A 448 -5.38 -19.20 18.99
C SER A 448 -3.88 -19.00 19.26
N THR A 449 -3.57 -18.39 20.40
CA THR A 449 -2.21 -18.19 20.86
C THR A 449 -1.93 -19.03 22.09
N THR A 450 -0.64 -19.24 22.40
CA THR A 450 -0.17 -19.87 23.64
C THR A 450 -0.74 -19.18 24.88
N ARG A 451 -0.58 -19.80 26.05
CA ARG A 451 -1.08 -19.28 27.32
C ARG A 451 -0.56 -17.88 27.64
N ASP A 452 0.67 -17.60 27.24
CA ASP A 452 1.30 -16.29 27.38
C ASP A 452 1.02 -15.34 26.19
N GLY A 453 0.36 -15.81 25.13
CA GLY A 453 0.02 -14.99 23.95
C GLY A 453 1.20 -14.66 23.03
N GLY A 454 2.35 -15.33 23.20
CA GLY A 454 3.56 -15.02 22.44
C GLY A 454 3.67 -15.73 21.10
N GLU A 455 3.09 -16.93 20.98
CA GLU A 455 3.20 -17.76 19.78
C GLU A 455 1.82 -18.30 19.35
N PRO A 456 1.62 -18.68 18.08
CA PRO A 456 0.44 -19.42 17.67
C PRO A 456 0.35 -20.79 18.39
N ALA A 457 -0.81 -21.10 18.94
CA ALA A 457 -1.14 -22.42 19.47
C ALA A 457 -1.96 -23.27 18.50
N SER A 458 -2.36 -22.71 17.38
CA SER A 458 -3.05 -23.38 16.27
C SER A 458 -2.33 -23.12 14.95
N ASP A 459 -2.97 -23.45 13.82
CA ASP A 459 -2.42 -23.21 12.49
C ASP A 459 -1.93 -21.77 12.34
N ARG A 460 -0.66 -21.63 12.01
CA ARG A 460 0.00 -20.35 11.81
C ARG A 460 -0.50 -19.71 10.52
N ILE A 461 -1.02 -18.50 10.62
CA ILE A 461 -1.34 -17.64 9.48
C ILE A 461 -0.16 -16.69 9.24
N THR A 462 0.27 -16.60 8.00
CA THR A 462 1.46 -15.84 7.59
C THR A 462 1.10 -14.69 6.64
N ILE A 463 2.07 -13.82 6.34
CA ILE A 463 1.90 -12.73 5.38
C ILE A 463 1.49 -13.25 3.98
N PRO A 464 2.07 -14.34 3.44
CA PRO A 464 1.58 -14.92 2.18
C PRO A 464 0.11 -15.35 2.21
N ASN A 465 -0.41 -15.88 3.34
CA ASN A 465 -1.83 -16.22 3.46
C ASN A 465 -2.71 -14.96 3.41
N LEU A 466 -2.28 -13.88 4.07
CA LEU A 466 -2.95 -12.59 4.01
C LEU A 466 -2.97 -12.03 2.57
N TYR A 467 -1.83 -12.07 1.87
CA TYR A 467 -1.74 -11.63 0.47
C TYR A 467 -2.67 -12.43 -0.44
N ALA A 468 -2.66 -13.76 -0.31
CA ALA A 468 -3.54 -14.62 -1.09
C ALA A 468 -5.02 -14.30 -0.82
N THR A 469 -5.41 -14.07 0.44
CA THR A 469 -6.77 -13.67 0.82
C THR A 469 -7.18 -12.33 0.22
N ILE A 470 -6.30 -11.33 0.29
CA ILE A 470 -6.52 -10.00 -0.29
C ILE A 470 -6.70 -10.11 -1.81
N MET A 471 -5.77 -10.79 -2.49
CA MET A 471 -5.80 -10.90 -3.95
C MET A 471 -7.01 -11.71 -4.44
N ASP A 472 -7.35 -12.79 -3.76
CA ASP A 472 -8.54 -13.57 -4.10
C ASP A 472 -9.85 -12.78 -3.91
N THR A 473 -9.86 -11.84 -2.97
CA THR A 473 -11.02 -10.95 -2.79
C THR A 473 -11.23 -10.02 -3.99
N VAL A 474 -10.17 -9.46 -4.58
CA VAL A 474 -10.27 -8.41 -5.62
C VAL A 474 -9.99 -8.88 -7.05
N LEU A 475 -9.41 -10.08 -7.21
CA LEU A 475 -9.04 -10.65 -8.51
C LEU A 475 -9.65 -12.05 -8.68
N ASP A 476 -9.85 -12.46 -9.93
CA ASP A 476 -10.09 -13.86 -10.28
C ASP A 476 -8.75 -14.61 -10.32
N THR A 477 -8.29 -15.04 -9.13
CA THR A 477 -7.02 -15.72 -8.96
C THR A 477 -7.00 -17.10 -9.61
N GLY A 478 -8.17 -17.76 -9.77
CA GLY A 478 -8.31 -19.02 -10.47
C GLY A 478 -7.92 -18.90 -11.94
N THR A 479 -8.49 -17.92 -12.65
CA THR A 479 -8.15 -17.62 -14.05
C THR A 479 -6.70 -17.14 -14.18
N LEU A 480 -6.24 -16.27 -13.29
CA LEU A 480 -4.85 -15.75 -13.31
C LEU A 480 -3.80 -16.87 -13.15
N ARG A 481 -4.12 -17.96 -12.45
CA ARG A 481 -3.22 -19.10 -12.25
C ARG A 481 -2.84 -19.78 -13.54
N THR A 482 -3.77 -19.88 -14.49
CA THR A 482 -3.59 -20.60 -15.76
C THR A 482 -3.28 -19.68 -16.93
N MET A 483 -3.34 -18.36 -16.70
CA MET A 483 -3.17 -17.37 -17.73
C MET A 483 -1.69 -17.13 -18.08
N ALA A 484 -1.35 -17.20 -19.35
CA ALA A 484 -0.02 -16.85 -19.84
C ALA A 484 0.23 -15.32 -19.74
N GLY A 485 1.49 -14.92 -19.50
CA GLY A 485 1.90 -13.52 -19.50
C GLY A 485 1.65 -12.76 -18.17
N VAL A 486 1.12 -13.41 -17.14
CA VAL A 486 1.07 -12.83 -15.79
C VAL A 486 2.49 -12.78 -15.22
N PRO A 487 3.00 -11.61 -14.77
CA PRO A 487 4.34 -11.49 -14.24
C PRO A 487 4.61 -12.46 -13.08
N PRO A 488 5.81 -13.09 -13.03
CA PRO A 488 6.17 -14.05 -11.97
C PRO A 488 6.02 -13.47 -10.55
N GLU A 489 6.27 -12.17 -10.39
CA GLU A 489 6.13 -11.46 -9.13
C GLU A 489 4.67 -11.42 -8.67
N VAL A 490 3.73 -11.19 -9.60
CA VAL A 490 2.29 -11.21 -9.34
C VAL A 490 1.84 -12.64 -9.03
N GLN A 491 2.29 -13.62 -9.79
CA GLN A 491 2.01 -15.05 -9.54
C GLN A 491 2.44 -15.46 -8.12
N ARG A 492 3.61 -15.01 -7.67
CA ARG A 492 4.11 -15.28 -6.31
C ARG A 492 3.19 -14.72 -5.22
N VAL A 493 2.69 -13.50 -5.39
CA VAL A 493 1.78 -12.86 -4.43
C VAL A 493 0.42 -13.57 -4.38
N ILE A 494 -0.09 -14.01 -5.53
CA ILE A 494 -1.38 -14.67 -5.65
C ILE A 494 -1.33 -16.13 -5.14
N HIS A 495 -0.23 -16.83 -5.36
CA HIS A 495 -0.11 -18.28 -5.18
C HIS A 495 0.99 -18.70 -4.19
N GLY A 496 1.61 -17.75 -3.49
CA GLY A 496 2.66 -18.05 -2.50
C GLY A 496 2.17 -18.85 -1.28
N ALA A 497 0.87 -18.80 -1.01
CA ALA A 497 0.18 -19.59 0.02
C ALA A 497 -1.31 -19.75 -0.33
N ALA A 498 -2.01 -20.61 0.42
CA ALA A 498 -3.47 -20.64 0.40
C ALA A 498 -4.05 -19.39 1.09
N PRO A 499 -5.20 -18.87 0.66
CA PRO A 499 -5.95 -17.88 1.42
C PRO A 499 -6.28 -18.38 2.83
N ILE A 500 -6.69 -17.49 3.72
CA ILE A 500 -7.17 -17.84 5.07
C ILE A 500 -8.52 -18.57 4.91
N THR A 501 -8.45 -19.89 4.77
CA THR A 501 -9.60 -20.74 4.38
C THR A 501 -10.76 -20.67 5.37
N GLN A 502 -10.47 -20.37 6.63
CA GLN A 502 -11.50 -20.21 7.68
C GLN A 502 -12.40 -18.98 7.45
N LEU A 503 -12.05 -18.11 6.51
CA LEU A 503 -12.80 -16.89 6.15
C LEU A 503 -13.51 -16.98 4.79
N LEU A 504 -13.30 -18.06 4.05
CA LEU A 504 -13.92 -18.28 2.73
C LEU A 504 -15.32 -18.90 2.82
#